data_1a9693ef65e624d1ffcfbac7fec84570
#
_entry.id   1a9693ef65e624d1ffcfbac7fec84570
#
_cell.length_a   1.000
_cell.length_b   1.000
_cell.length_c   1.000
_cell.angle_alpha   90.00
_cell.angle_beta   90.00
_cell.angle_gamma   90.00
#
_symmetry.space_group_name_H-M   'P 1'
#
loop_
_entity.id
_entity.type
_entity.pdbx_description
1 polymer ?
#
loop_
_entity_poly.entity_id
_entity_poly.type
_entity_poly.pdbx_seq_one_letter_code
_entity_poly.pdbx_strand_id
1 'polypeptide(L)'
;MPELEADKLLNVPHPRTNKKMFGHESSKNIFIKSLKKNKLHHAWLIHGPKGVGKATLAWKITKLLQNGLHNFDQIEEENKLSLTSRRIEALSEQSVLLCRRQFDKTKKKFLQEISVNEIRKINHFFSLSNTTSKYRIVIIDNINELSISASNALLKLLEEPPLDGIFILICENKRSVLPTIISRCRILECNALNFENFEKGMLTIYSKENISSENLNQLFELSGGSIGKSIEIFENNGLEIFDKLLNILISDNEKQLEKFSELLLFRHNFETAKEYHKFLLDKLLYAVALISKSLVTKKNSSLLNLKLKNETNHNEEYFPYSLLHSIILEDLNNALLVNLNLSDLLFTSVLKILKVNKNILKV
;
A
#
# COMPACT_ATOMS: atom_id res chain seq x y z
N MET A 1 -11.52 20.81 -13.11
CA MET A 1 -10.85 19.50 -13.10
C MET A 1 -10.87 19.00 -11.66
N PRO A 2 -11.20 17.74 -11.39
CA PRO A 2 -11.09 17.23 -10.01
C PRO A 2 -9.65 17.42 -9.53
N GLU A 3 -9.50 17.93 -8.31
CA GLU A 3 -8.16 18.06 -7.73
C GLU A 3 -7.50 16.68 -7.62
N LEU A 4 -6.26 16.58 -8.09
CA LEU A 4 -5.45 15.39 -7.91
C LEU A 4 -5.17 15.19 -6.41
N GLU A 5 -5.41 14.00 -5.90
CA GLU A 5 -5.26 13.64 -4.49
C GLU A 5 -4.15 12.59 -4.33
N ALA A 6 -3.15 12.87 -3.49
CA ALA A 6 -1.98 11.99 -3.31
C ALA A 6 -2.33 10.61 -2.72
N ASP A 7 -3.45 10.51 -2.03
CA ASP A 7 -3.97 9.34 -1.32
C ASP A 7 -5.08 8.61 -2.07
N LYS A 8 -5.28 8.93 -3.37
CA LYS A 8 -6.28 8.33 -4.25
C LYS A 8 -5.64 7.49 -5.35
N LEU A 9 -6.13 6.27 -5.54
CA LEU A 9 -5.83 5.47 -6.72
C LEU A 9 -6.67 5.94 -7.92
N LEU A 10 -6.12 5.82 -9.12
CA LEU A 10 -6.84 6.11 -10.35
C LEU A 10 -8.03 5.16 -10.53
N ASN A 11 -9.10 5.64 -11.14
CA ASN A 11 -10.30 4.88 -11.51
C ASN A 11 -11.09 4.20 -10.38
N VAL A 12 -10.75 4.44 -9.12
CA VAL A 12 -11.47 3.89 -7.97
C VAL A 12 -11.93 4.98 -7.01
N PRO A 13 -13.02 4.74 -6.24
CA PRO A 13 -13.47 5.68 -5.23
C PRO A 13 -12.39 5.94 -4.18
N HIS A 14 -12.31 7.19 -3.72
CA HIS A 14 -11.39 7.53 -2.63
C HIS A 14 -11.76 6.76 -1.34
N PRO A 15 -10.78 6.34 -0.50
CA PRO A 15 -11.04 5.63 0.76
C PRO A 15 -12.10 6.28 1.66
N ARG A 16 -12.22 7.63 1.65
CA ARG A 16 -13.22 8.38 2.44
C ARG A 16 -14.66 8.15 1.98
N THR A 17 -14.88 7.74 0.72
CA THR A 17 -16.20 7.47 0.15
C THR A 17 -16.59 6.01 0.20
N ASN A 18 -15.68 5.12 0.63
CA ASN A 18 -15.96 3.70 0.72
C ASN A 18 -17.02 3.41 1.80
N LYS A 19 -18.14 2.81 1.37
CA LYS A 19 -19.23 2.42 2.28
C LYS A 19 -18.86 1.20 3.12
N LYS A 20 -18.20 0.20 2.54
CA LYS A 20 -17.84 -1.06 3.21
C LYS A 20 -16.35 -1.13 3.50
N MET A 21 -16.02 -1.84 4.56
CA MET A 21 -14.66 -2.17 4.94
C MET A 21 -14.56 -3.65 5.23
N PHE A 22 -13.57 -4.31 4.65
CA PHE A 22 -13.38 -5.75 4.77
C PHE A 22 -12.19 -6.06 5.69
N GLY A 23 -12.39 -7.00 6.62
CA GLY A 23 -11.36 -7.42 7.58
C GLY A 23 -11.08 -6.40 8.69
N HIS A 24 -9.91 -6.57 9.30
CA HIS A 24 -9.37 -5.73 10.40
C HIS A 24 -10.22 -5.71 11.67
N GLU A 25 -10.96 -6.78 11.95
CA GLU A 25 -11.88 -6.87 13.09
C GLU A 25 -11.17 -6.67 14.43
N SER A 26 -9.93 -7.13 14.58
CA SER A 26 -9.14 -6.89 15.78
C SER A 26 -8.95 -5.39 16.05
N SER A 27 -8.52 -4.64 15.04
CA SER A 27 -8.29 -3.19 15.15
C SER A 27 -9.57 -2.40 15.36
N LYS A 28 -10.66 -2.77 14.67
CA LYS A 28 -11.99 -2.22 14.90
C LYS A 28 -12.42 -2.42 16.35
N ASN A 29 -12.27 -3.64 16.87
CA ASN A 29 -12.66 -4.00 18.24
C ASN A 29 -11.82 -3.28 19.30
N ILE A 30 -10.50 -3.11 19.08
CA ILE A 30 -9.63 -2.34 19.98
C ILE A 30 -10.12 -0.89 20.07
N PHE A 31 -10.43 -0.27 18.93
CA PHE A 31 -10.92 1.10 18.89
C PHE A 31 -12.27 1.24 19.60
N ILE A 32 -13.25 0.40 19.25
CA ILE A 32 -14.60 0.41 19.86
C ILE A 32 -14.55 0.17 21.37
N LYS A 33 -13.72 -0.78 21.86
CA LYS A 33 -13.54 -0.99 23.30
C LYS A 33 -13.01 0.24 24.01
N SER A 34 -12.11 1.00 23.38
CA SER A 34 -11.58 2.26 23.94
C SER A 34 -12.65 3.33 23.99
N LEU A 35 -13.46 3.46 22.93
CA LEU A 35 -14.56 4.41 22.83
C LEU A 35 -15.63 4.13 23.89
N LYS A 36 -16.10 2.89 23.99
CA LYS A 36 -17.13 2.48 24.99
C LYS A 36 -16.70 2.68 26.44
N LYS A 37 -15.41 2.60 26.72
CA LYS A 37 -14.87 2.83 28.07
C LYS A 37 -14.65 4.31 28.39
N ASN A 38 -15.00 5.24 27.50
CA ASN A 38 -14.66 6.68 27.59
C ASN A 38 -13.16 6.94 27.85
N LYS A 39 -12.28 6.04 27.36
CA LYS A 39 -10.82 6.12 27.45
C LYS A 39 -10.20 6.20 26.05
N LEU A 40 -10.76 7.09 25.23
CA LEU A 40 -10.25 7.28 23.86
C LEU A 40 -8.88 7.95 23.95
N HIS A 41 -7.88 7.31 23.35
CA HIS A 41 -6.53 7.88 23.30
C HIS A 41 -6.49 9.02 22.27
N HIS A 42 -5.71 10.06 22.54
CA HIS A 42 -5.58 11.22 21.66
C HIS A 42 -4.87 10.90 20.33
N ALA A 43 -4.05 9.86 20.26
CA ALA A 43 -3.30 9.50 19.05
C ALA A 43 -3.41 8.00 18.72
N TRP A 44 -3.75 7.71 17.46
CA TRP A 44 -3.91 6.36 16.92
C TRP A 44 -3.01 6.20 15.71
N LEU A 45 -2.14 5.19 15.73
CA LEU A 45 -1.26 4.83 14.63
C LEU A 45 -1.82 3.60 13.92
N ILE A 46 -2.37 3.79 12.73
CA ILE A 46 -2.88 2.71 11.87
C ILE A 46 -1.73 2.21 11.00
N HIS A 47 -1.24 1.02 11.30
CA HIS A 47 -0.04 0.45 10.67
C HIS A 47 -0.38 -0.80 9.86
N GLY A 48 0.32 -0.98 8.72
CA GLY A 48 0.20 -2.17 7.89
C GLY A 48 0.67 -1.95 6.45
N PRO A 49 0.69 -2.98 5.60
CA PRO A 49 1.13 -2.88 4.22
C PRO A 49 0.33 -1.84 3.40
N LYS A 50 0.92 -1.35 2.30
CA LYS A 50 0.24 -0.43 1.36
C LYS A 50 -1.02 -1.11 0.79
N GLY A 51 -2.13 -0.37 0.72
CA GLY A 51 -3.35 -0.79 0.01
C GLY A 51 -4.25 -1.79 0.76
N VAL A 52 -3.96 -2.15 2.03
CA VAL A 52 -4.79 -3.09 2.82
C VAL A 52 -6.05 -2.48 3.42
N GLY A 53 -6.27 -1.16 3.32
CA GLY A 53 -7.46 -0.47 3.84
C GLY A 53 -7.21 0.43 5.06
N LYS A 54 -5.94 0.81 5.36
CA LYS A 54 -5.62 1.72 6.48
C LYS A 54 -6.35 3.06 6.41
N ALA A 55 -6.31 3.71 5.23
CA ALA A 55 -7.02 4.97 5.01
C ALA A 55 -8.54 4.81 5.15
N THR A 56 -9.10 3.70 4.65
CA THR A 56 -10.53 3.38 4.84
C THR A 56 -10.88 3.28 6.33
N LEU A 57 -10.04 2.61 7.15
CA LEU A 57 -10.24 2.54 8.59
C LEU A 57 -10.17 3.92 9.24
N ALA A 58 -9.19 4.75 8.87
CA ALA A 58 -9.04 6.12 9.37
C ALA A 58 -10.31 6.96 9.12
N TRP A 59 -10.83 6.93 7.90
CA TRP A 59 -12.05 7.64 7.54
C TRP A 59 -13.30 7.08 8.21
N LYS A 60 -13.39 5.76 8.40
CA LYS A 60 -14.48 5.12 9.15
C LYS A 60 -14.46 5.53 10.63
N ILE A 61 -13.28 5.55 11.26
CA ILE A 61 -13.10 6.07 12.62
C ILE A 61 -13.56 7.54 12.71
N THR A 62 -13.16 8.34 11.74
CA THR A 62 -13.53 9.76 11.67
C THR A 62 -15.05 9.93 11.59
N LYS A 63 -15.71 9.22 10.67
CA LYS A 63 -17.18 9.25 10.53
C LYS A 63 -17.87 8.76 11.81
N LEU A 64 -17.36 7.71 12.43
CA LEU A 64 -17.91 7.16 13.67
C LEU A 64 -17.88 8.19 14.80
N LEU A 65 -16.75 8.86 15.02
CA LEU A 65 -16.60 9.86 16.07
C LEU A 65 -17.44 11.12 15.80
N GLN A 66 -17.47 11.60 14.55
CA GLN A 66 -18.16 12.83 14.17
C GLN A 66 -19.69 12.67 14.18
N ASN A 67 -20.21 11.48 13.93
CA ASN A 67 -21.65 11.19 14.00
C ASN A 67 -22.10 10.68 15.38
N GLY A 68 -21.19 10.55 16.36
CA GLY A 68 -21.53 10.01 17.68
C GLY A 68 -21.97 8.54 17.67
N LEU A 69 -21.51 7.76 16.71
CA LEU A 69 -21.84 6.35 16.55
C LEU A 69 -21.00 5.47 17.49
N HIS A 70 -21.48 4.25 17.76
CA HIS A 70 -20.87 3.35 18.74
C HIS A 70 -20.28 2.08 18.13
N ASN A 71 -20.56 1.79 16.86
CA ASN A 71 -19.99 0.67 16.11
C ASN A 71 -19.84 1.01 14.61
N PHE A 72 -19.03 0.23 13.90
CA PHE A 72 -18.78 0.47 12.47
C PHE A 72 -19.96 0.04 11.60
N ASP A 73 -20.79 -0.93 12.03
CA ASP A 73 -21.93 -1.42 11.27
C ASP A 73 -22.95 -0.30 11.05
N GLN A 74 -23.15 0.56 12.03
CA GLN A 74 -24.03 1.73 11.91
C GLN A 74 -23.65 2.66 10.75
N ILE A 75 -22.34 2.77 10.42
CA ILE A 75 -21.89 3.56 9.26
C ILE A 75 -22.20 2.83 7.95
N GLU A 76 -22.12 1.49 7.94
CA GLU A 76 -22.30 0.66 6.75
C GLU A 76 -23.78 0.47 6.40
N GLU A 77 -24.66 0.48 7.41
CA GLU A 77 -26.09 0.34 7.29
C GLU A 77 -26.82 1.66 6.96
N GLU A 78 -26.14 2.81 7.06
CA GLU A 78 -26.71 4.09 6.68
C GLU A 78 -27.15 4.11 5.21
N ASN A 79 -28.44 3.95 4.94
CA ASN A 79 -29.02 4.04 3.59
C ASN A 79 -28.89 5.45 2.99
N LYS A 80 -28.81 6.50 3.84
CA LYS A 80 -28.52 7.87 3.45
C LYS A 80 -27.42 8.42 4.35
N LEU A 81 -26.30 8.85 3.74
CA LEU A 81 -25.23 9.54 4.47
C LEU A 81 -25.80 10.74 5.25
N SER A 82 -25.42 10.86 6.52
CA SER A 82 -25.69 12.05 7.33
C SER A 82 -25.06 13.29 6.69
N LEU A 83 -25.53 14.48 7.05
CA LEU A 83 -24.93 15.74 6.59
C LEU A 83 -23.45 15.82 6.96
N THR A 84 -23.09 15.37 8.15
CA THR A 84 -21.69 15.30 8.62
C THR A 84 -20.86 14.35 7.76
N SER A 85 -21.36 13.15 7.45
CA SER A 85 -20.66 12.19 6.58
C SER A 85 -20.44 12.76 5.18
N ARG A 86 -21.41 13.48 4.61
CA ARG A 86 -21.25 14.15 3.30
C ARG A 86 -20.19 15.25 3.33
N ARG A 87 -20.15 16.05 4.41
CA ARG A 87 -19.12 17.10 4.59
C ARG A 87 -17.74 16.50 4.72
N ILE A 88 -17.60 15.36 5.44
CA ILE A 88 -16.34 14.63 5.55
C ILE A 88 -15.90 14.14 4.16
N GLU A 89 -16.81 13.55 3.38
CA GLU A 89 -16.50 13.08 2.02
C GLU A 89 -16.09 14.22 1.08
N ALA A 90 -16.69 15.39 1.24
CA ALA A 90 -16.35 16.59 0.49
C ALA A 90 -15.13 17.37 1.05
N LEU A 91 -14.49 16.90 2.13
CA LEU A 91 -13.41 17.60 2.85
C LEU A 91 -13.82 19.02 3.31
N SER A 92 -15.11 19.24 3.61
CA SER A 92 -15.67 20.52 4.06
C SER A 92 -16.11 20.51 5.52
N GLU A 93 -15.87 19.40 6.26
CA GLU A 93 -16.16 19.31 7.67
C GLU A 93 -15.10 20.07 8.48
N GLN A 94 -15.52 21.13 9.17
CA GLN A 94 -14.62 22.03 9.90
C GLN A 94 -13.91 21.39 11.09
N SER A 95 -14.43 20.27 11.60
CA SER A 95 -13.86 19.51 12.71
C SER A 95 -12.89 18.42 12.27
N VAL A 96 -12.58 18.32 10.96
CA VAL A 96 -11.67 17.34 10.38
C VAL A 96 -10.62 18.01 9.52
N LEU A 97 -9.35 17.76 9.81
CA LEU A 97 -8.19 18.24 9.02
C LEU A 97 -7.43 17.05 8.44
N LEU A 98 -7.20 17.07 7.12
CA LEU A 98 -6.36 16.10 6.43
C LEU A 98 -5.01 16.74 6.08
N CYS A 99 -3.93 16.14 6.58
CA CYS A 99 -2.55 16.46 6.22
C CYS A 99 -1.99 15.38 5.30
N ARG A 100 -1.62 15.76 4.08
CA ARG A 100 -1.05 14.87 3.06
C ARG A 100 -0.09 15.64 2.17
N ARG A 101 0.63 14.94 1.29
CA ARG A 101 1.50 15.61 0.30
C ARG A 101 0.68 16.54 -0.59
N GLN A 102 1.20 17.75 -0.74
CA GLN A 102 0.56 18.78 -1.57
C GLN A 102 0.95 18.62 -3.04
N PHE A 103 0.02 18.97 -3.93
CA PHE A 103 0.29 19.03 -5.36
C PHE A 103 0.93 20.37 -5.74
N ASP A 104 2.14 20.32 -6.30
CA ASP A 104 2.82 21.49 -6.84
C ASP A 104 2.29 21.79 -8.23
N LYS A 105 1.47 22.85 -8.34
CA LYS A 105 0.85 23.26 -9.61
C LYS A 105 1.87 23.72 -10.67
N THR A 106 3.03 24.20 -10.24
CA THR A 106 4.10 24.64 -11.15
C THR A 106 4.85 23.48 -11.75
N LYS A 107 5.19 22.50 -10.94
CA LYS A 107 5.89 21.28 -11.36
C LYS A 107 4.95 20.17 -11.84
N LYS A 108 3.63 20.37 -11.73
CA LYS A 108 2.57 19.40 -12.07
C LYS A 108 2.81 18.01 -11.45
N LYS A 109 3.28 17.98 -10.19
CA LYS A 109 3.55 16.72 -9.45
C LYS A 109 3.34 16.92 -7.96
N PHE A 110 3.11 15.83 -7.24
CA PHE A 110 3.08 15.86 -5.78
C PHE A 110 4.47 16.14 -5.21
N LEU A 111 4.52 16.90 -4.12
CA LEU A 111 5.73 17.04 -3.32
C LEU A 111 6.16 15.66 -2.80
N GLN A 112 7.45 15.48 -2.58
CA GLN A 112 7.97 14.18 -2.09
C GLN A 112 7.64 13.94 -0.63
N GLU A 113 7.50 15.02 0.15
CA GLU A 113 7.29 14.98 1.60
C GLU A 113 6.14 15.88 2.03
N ILE A 114 5.57 15.58 3.20
CA ILE A 114 4.67 16.46 3.93
C ILE A 114 5.52 17.48 4.68
N SER A 115 5.38 18.74 4.34
CA SER A 115 6.21 19.81 4.90
C SER A 115 5.80 20.17 6.33
N VAL A 116 6.71 20.81 7.07
CA VAL A 116 6.43 21.35 8.41
C VAL A 116 5.29 22.37 8.39
N ASN A 117 5.07 23.08 7.28
CA ASN A 117 3.98 24.04 7.16
C ASN A 117 2.61 23.36 7.19
N GLU A 118 2.49 22.15 6.63
CA GLU A 118 1.26 21.36 6.75
C GLU A 118 0.97 20.98 8.21
N ILE A 119 2.00 20.60 8.98
CA ILE A 119 1.85 20.28 10.41
C ILE A 119 1.55 21.54 11.23
N ARG A 120 2.12 22.70 10.89
CA ARG A 120 1.78 23.95 11.57
C ARG A 120 0.32 24.37 11.41
N LYS A 121 -0.34 24.01 10.30
CA LYS A 121 -1.80 24.25 10.15
C LYS A 121 -2.62 23.58 11.24
N ILE A 122 -2.13 22.49 11.84
CA ILE A 122 -2.81 21.78 12.93
C ILE A 122 -2.98 22.70 14.16
N ASN A 123 -1.97 23.52 14.50
CA ASN A 123 -2.08 24.47 15.60
C ASN A 123 -3.20 25.48 15.35
N HIS A 124 -3.27 26.04 14.14
CA HIS A 124 -4.35 26.95 13.77
C HIS A 124 -5.70 26.25 13.78
N PHE A 125 -5.78 25.03 13.26
CA PHE A 125 -6.99 24.22 13.28
C PHE A 125 -7.53 24.01 14.71
N PHE A 126 -6.68 23.76 15.70
CA PHE A 126 -7.11 23.60 17.08
C PHE A 126 -7.39 24.91 17.81
N SER A 127 -6.90 26.04 17.34
CA SER A 127 -7.19 27.37 17.93
C SER A 127 -8.57 27.92 17.55
N LEU A 128 -9.20 27.39 16.50
CA LEU A 128 -10.54 27.81 16.09
C LEU A 128 -11.59 27.30 17.09
N SER A 129 -12.65 28.07 17.35
CA SER A 129 -13.77 27.62 18.20
C SER A 129 -14.51 26.45 17.52
N ASN A 130 -14.80 25.40 18.26
CA ASN A 130 -15.55 24.24 17.76
C ASN A 130 -16.97 24.29 18.29
N THR A 131 -17.95 24.49 17.43
CA THR A 131 -19.35 24.64 17.80
C THR A 131 -20.21 23.41 17.50
N THR A 132 -19.72 22.43 16.73
CA THR A 132 -20.57 21.41 16.11
C THR A 132 -20.28 19.97 16.50
N SER A 133 -19.07 19.63 16.92
CA SER A 133 -18.73 18.25 17.25
C SER A 133 -17.87 18.13 18.51
N LYS A 134 -17.98 16.97 19.19
CA LYS A 134 -17.23 16.67 20.40
C LYS A 134 -15.72 16.60 20.17
N TYR A 135 -15.29 16.08 19.01
CA TYR A 135 -13.88 15.83 18.73
C TYR A 135 -13.40 16.64 17.51
N ARG A 136 -12.15 17.12 17.57
CA ARG A 136 -11.41 17.63 16.43
C ARG A 136 -10.43 16.57 15.96
N ILE A 137 -10.52 16.17 14.70
CA ILE A 137 -9.79 15.04 14.17
C ILE A 137 -8.78 15.51 13.14
N VAL A 138 -7.52 15.10 13.33
CA VAL A 138 -6.45 15.29 12.36
C VAL A 138 -6.05 13.94 11.79
N ILE A 139 -6.13 13.80 10.47
CA ILE A 139 -5.65 12.63 9.75
C ILE A 139 -4.33 13.01 9.08
N ILE A 140 -3.28 12.20 9.26
CA ILE A 140 -2.00 12.36 8.55
C ILE A 140 -1.78 11.12 7.68
N ASP A 141 -1.83 11.31 6.36
CA ASP A 141 -1.69 10.25 5.36
C ASP A 141 -0.57 10.59 4.37
N ASN A 142 0.58 10.05 4.50
CA ASN A 142 1.18 8.99 5.32
C ASN A 142 2.30 9.58 6.21
N ILE A 143 2.43 9.15 7.47
CA ILE A 143 3.49 9.69 8.36
C ILE A 143 4.91 9.32 7.92
N ASN A 144 5.08 8.28 7.11
CA ASN A 144 6.36 7.92 6.51
C ASN A 144 6.86 8.98 5.49
N GLU A 145 5.98 9.88 5.08
CA GLU A 145 6.25 10.96 4.13
C GLU A 145 6.49 12.31 4.82
N LEU A 146 6.53 12.34 6.16
CA LEU A 146 6.86 13.56 6.90
C LEU A 146 8.32 13.93 6.72
N SER A 147 8.61 15.19 6.44
CA SER A 147 9.97 15.71 6.56
C SER A 147 10.45 15.62 8.01
N ILE A 148 11.76 15.65 8.24
CA ILE A 148 12.35 15.60 9.60
C ILE A 148 11.78 16.72 10.47
N SER A 149 11.70 17.94 9.92
CA SER A 149 11.14 19.09 10.63
C SER A 149 9.64 18.97 10.91
N ALA A 150 8.87 18.33 10.02
CA ALA A 150 7.46 18.02 10.22
C ALA A 150 7.26 16.99 11.33
N SER A 151 8.08 15.93 11.35
CA SER A 151 8.06 14.90 12.39
C SER A 151 8.34 15.50 13.78
N ASN A 152 9.34 16.38 13.89
CA ASN A 152 9.66 17.07 15.15
C ASN A 152 8.54 18.03 15.60
N ALA A 153 7.87 18.70 14.66
CA ALA A 153 6.72 19.55 14.96
C ALA A 153 5.52 18.73 15.45
N LEU A 154 5.30 17.56 14.86
CA LEU A 154 4.23 16.64 15.29
C LEU A 154 4.45 16.10 16.71
N LEU A 155 5.70 15.83 17.11
CA LEU A 155 6.01 15.36 18.47
C LEU A 155 5.47 16.29 19.54
N LYS A 156 5.62 17.62 19.39
CA LYS A 156 5.08 18.60 20.36
C LYS A 156 3.58 18.49 20.53
N LEU A 157 2.86 18.26 19.43
CA LEU A 157 1.38 18.10 19.45
C LEU A 157 0.95 16.77 20.09
N LEU A 158 1.78 15.74 20.00
CA LEU A 158 1.51 14.45 20.62
C LEU A 158 1.88 14.41 22.10
N GLU A 159 2.83 15.25 22.54
CA GLU A 159 3.23 15.43 23.95
C GLU A 159 2.21 16.24 24.73
N GLU A 160 1.75 17.33 24.14
CA GLU A 160 0.73 18.22 24.73
C GLU A 160 -0.49 18.28 23.82
N PRO A 161 -1.31 17.21 23.81
CA PRO A 161 -2.43 17.13 22.87
C PRO A 161 -3.50 18.16 23.25
N PRO A 162 -4.07 18.86 22.24
CA PRO A 162 -5.19 19.76 22.46
C PRO A 162 -6.40 19.02 23.04
N LEU A 163 -7.19 19.74 23.85
CA LEU A 163 -8.41 19.20 24.42
C LEU A 163 -9.35 18.70 23.31
N ASP A 164 -9.91 17.50 23.47
CA ASP A 164 -10.77 16.83 22.48
C ASP A 164 -10.13 16.61 21.09
N GLY A 165 -8.80 16.78 20.99
CA GLY A 165 -8.02 16.52 19.80
C GLY A 165 -7.74 15.02 19.60
N ILE A 166 -8.04 14.50 18.40
CA ILE A 166 -7.75 13.11 18.03
C ILE A 166 -6.86 13.11 16.80
N PHE A 167 -5.70 12.47 16.90
CA PHE A 167 -4.78 12.25 15.80
C PHE A 167 -4.93 10.83 15.26
N ILE A 168 -5.14 10.71 13.96
CA ILE A 168 -5.16 9.42 13.23
C ILE A 168 -4.00 9.43 12.25
N LEU A 169 -2.98 8.64 12.55
CA LEU A 169 -1.74 8.58 11.80
C LEU A 169 -1.72 7.31 10.96
N ILE A 170 -1.57 7.43 9.64
CA ILE A 170 -1.48 6.30 8.73
C ILE A 170 -0.01 6.00 8.48
N CYS A 171 0.40 4.73 8.64
CA CYS A 171 1.77 4.27 8.56
C CYS A 171 1.89 3.01 7.69
N GLU A 172 2.81 3.00 6.74
CA GLU A 172 3.13 1.81 5.95
C GLU A 172 4.33 1.05 6.53
N ASN A 173 5.36 1.77 6.89
CA ASN A 173 6.58 1.20 7.44
C ASN A 173 6.87 1.76 8.83
N LYS A 174 6.56 0.97 9.85
CA LYS A 174 6.78 1.35 11.25
C LYS A 174 8.27 1.57 11.58
N ARG A 175 9.19 0.90 10.87
CA ARG A 175 10.63 1.02 11.11
C ARG A 175 11.19 2.40 10.74
N SER A 176 10.57 3.09 9.78
CA SER A 176 11.00 4.43 9.36
C SER A 176 10.33 5.56 10.15
N VAL A 177 9.46 5.25 11.12
CA VAL A 177 8.82 6.24 11.99
C VAL A 177 9.64 6.41 13.26
N LEU A 178 9.77 7.64 13.73
CA LEU A 178 10.49 7.95 14.97
C LEU A 178 9.91 7.14 16.15
N PRO A 179 10.73 6.44 16.93
CA PRO A 179 10.28 5.69 18.11
C PRO A 179 9.51 6.57 19.12
N THR A 180 9.87 7.86 19.19
CA THR A 180 9.20 8.86 20.02
C THR A 180 7.76 9.16 19.60
N ILE A 181 7.43 9.08 18.31
CA ILE A 181 6.04 9.16 17.81
C ILE A 181 5.30 7.88 18.18
N ILE A 182 5.91 6.72 17.92
CA ILE A 182 5.29 5.41 18.16
C ILE A 182 4.91 5.25 19.64
N SER A 183 5.80 5.66 20.56
CA SER A 183 5.57 5.53 22.03
C SER A 183 4.38 6.35 22.54
N ARG A 184 3.96 7.38 21.81
CA ARG A 184 2.84 8.28 22.14
C ARG A 184 1.54 7.92 21.44
N CYS A 185 1.54 6.84 20.66
CA CYS A 185 0.37 6.42 19.89
C CYS A 185 -0.14 5.06 20.35
N ARG A 186 -1.44 4.86 20.28
CA ARG A 186 -2.05 3.54 20.36
C ARG A 186 -2.09 2.92 18.96
N ILE A 187 -1.58 1.71 18.84
CA ILE A 187 -1.40 1.06 17.54
C ILE A 187 -2.65 0.27 17.16
N LEU A 188 -3.08 0.43 15.90
CA LEU A 188 -4.07 -0.41 15.22
C LEU A 188 -3.38 -1.11 14.05
N GLU A 189 -3.32 -2.43 14.08
CA GLU A 189 -2.66 -3.21 13.02
C GLU A 189 -3.66 -3.60 11.93
N CYS A 190 -3.33 -3.24 10.70
CA CYS A 190 -4.04 -3.65 9.49
C CYS A 190 -3.18 -4.65 8.72
N ASN A 191 -3.42 -5.93 8.93
CA ASN A 191 -2.70 -7.00 8.25
C ASN A 191 -3.27 -7.24 6.84
N ALA A 192 -2.55 -8.03 6.04
CA ALA A 192 -3.06 -8.54 4.78
C ALA A 192 -4.42 -9.24 4.99
N LEU A 193 -5.32 -9.07 4.04
CA LEU A 193 -6.63 -9.70 4.09
C LEU A 193 -6.51 -11.20 3.79
N ASN A 194 -7.40 -12.00 4.38
CA ASN A 194 -7.61 -13.37 3.90
C ASN A 194 -8.36 -13.35 2.55
N PHE A 195 -8.33 -14.46 1.82
CA PHE A 195 -8.90 -14.53 0.47
C PHE A 195 -10.39 -14.14 0.44
N GLU A 196 -11.18 -14.59 1.41
CA GLU A 196 -12.63 -14.30 1.47
C GLU A 196 -12.91 -12.78 1.56
N ASN A 197 -12.22 -12.07 2.45
CA ASN A 197 -12.37 -10.61 2.62
C ASN A 197 -11.80 -9.84 1.42
N PHE A 198 -10.70 -10.35 0.85
CA PHE A 198 -10.09 -9.81 -0.36
C PHE A 198 -11.04 -9.91 -1.55
N GLU A 199 -11.60 -11.10 -1.81
CA GLU A 199 -12.55 -11.34 -2.89
C GLU A 199 -13.78 -10.45 -2.76
N LYS A 200 -14.41 -10.41 -1.57
CA LYS A 200 -15.53 -9.51 -1.29
C LYS A 200 -15.19 -8.05 -1.59
N GLY A 201 -13.98 -7.61 -1.20
CA GLY A 201 -13.51 -6.25 -1.45
C GLY A 201 -13.31 -5.95 -2.92
N MET A 202 -12.67 -6.84 -3.67
CA MET A 202 -12.48 -6.69 -5.11
C MET A 202 -13.81 -6.67 -5.87
N LEU A 203 -14.76 -7.55 -5.51
CA LEU A 203 -16.08 -7.63 -6.12
C LEU A 203 -17.01 -6.45 -5.79
N THR A 204 -16.69 -5.62 -4.81
CA THR A 204 -17.40 -4.34 -4.62
C THR A 204 -16.92 -3.26 -5.57
N ILE A 205 -15.70 -3.39 -6.13
CA ILE A 205 -15.09 -2.43 -7.04
C ILE A 205 -15.29 -2.88 -8.49
N TYR A 206 -15.09 -4.17 -8.76
CA TYR A 206 -15.24 -4.78 -10.06
C TYR A 206 -16.40 -5.78 -10.06
N SER A 207 -17.28 -5.72 -11.07
CA SER A 207 -18.31 -6.74 -11.24
C SER A 207 -17.68 -8.10 -11.57
N LYS A 208 -18.40 -9.19 -11.27
CA LYS A 208 -17.96 -10.56 -11.63
C LYS A 208 -17.75 -10.78 -13.12
N GLU A 209 -18.36 -9.95 -13.96
CA GLU A 209 -18.18 -9.97 -15.41
C GLU A 209 -16.83 -9.40 -15.84
N ASN A 210 -16.26 -8.47 -15.05
CA ASN A 210 -15.01 -7.78 -15.35
C ASN A 210 -13.77 -8.47 -14.79
N ILE A 211 -13.92 -9.39 -13.83
CA ILE A 211 -12.80 -10.08 -13.21
C ILE A 211 -13.12 -11.57 -13.00
N SER A 212 -12.29 -12.45 -13.56
CA SER A 212 -12.46 -13.89 -13.41
C SER A 212 -11.97 -14.39 -12.04
N SER A 213 -12.47 -15.56 -11.62
CA SER A 213 -12.01 -16.19 -10.37
C SER A 213 -10.52 -16.54 -10.42
N GLU A 214 -9.98 -16.87 -11.60
CA GLU A 214 -8.57 -17.14 -11.80
C GLU A 214 -7.75 -15.85 -11.58
N ASN A 215 -8.16 -14.73 -12.20
CA ASN A 215 -7.52 -13.43 -11.99
C ASN A 215 -7.57 -12.99 -10.52
N LEU A 216 -8.67 -13.27 -9.80
CA LEU A 216 -8.76 -12.96 -8.36
C LEU A 216 -7.72 -13.73 -7.54
N ASN A 217 -7.52 -15.02 -7.82
CA ASN A 217 -6.50 -15.82 -7.15
C ASN A 217 -5.08 -15.31 -7.46
N GLN A 218 -4.78 -15.03 -8.72
CA GLN A 218 -3.49 -14.48 -9.14
C GLN A 218 -3.22 -13.12 -8.51
N LEU A 219 -4.22 -12.23 -8.50
CA LEU A 219 -4.11 -10.91 -7.86
C LEU A 219 -3.91 -11.02 -6.35
N PHE A 220 -4.60 -11.94 -5.69
CA PHE A 220 -4.42 -12.21 -4.27
C PHE A 220 -2.98 -12.62 -3.95
N GLU A 221 -2.41 -13.56 -4.70
CA GLU A 221 -1.03 -13.99 -4.54
C GLU A 221 -0.03 -12.84 -4.81
N LEU A 222 -0.18 -12.13 -5.95
CA LEU A 222 0.73 -11.06 -6.35
C LEU A 222 0.70 -9.82 -5.44
N SER A 223 -0.46 -9.55 -4.84
CA SER A 223 -0.65 -8.40 -3.95
C SER A 223 -0.36 -8.71 -2.48
N GLY A 224 -0.30 -10.03 -2.14
CA GLY A 224 -0.23 -10.48 -0.75
C GLY A 224 -1.49 -10.11 0.04
N GLY A 225 -2.68 -10.21 -0.56
CA GLY A 225 -3.96 -9.90 0.08
C GLY A 225 -4.26 -8.40 0.25
N SER A 226 -3.61 -7.55 -0.54
CA SER A 226 -3.84 -6.10 -0.53
C SER A 226 -4.75 -5.68 -1.68
N ILE A 227 -5.96 -5.18 -1.38
CA ILE A 227 -6.91 -4.69 -2.38
C ILE A 227 -6.31 -3.54 -3.20
N GLY A 228 -5.69 -2.55 -2.55
CA GLY A 228 -5.13 -1.40 -3.25
C GLY A 228 -4.01 -1.77 -4.22
N LYS A 229 -3.11 -2.69 -3.83
CA LYS A 229 -2.08 -3.21 -4.74
C LYS A 229 -2.69 -4.03 -5.88
N SER A 230 -3.76 -4.81 -5.61
CA SER A 230 -4.43 -5.58 -6.65
C SER A 230 -5.09 -4.69 -7.70
N ILE A 231 -5.69 -3.59 -7.27
CA ILE A 231 -6.24 -2.59 -8.20
C ILE A 231 -5.12 -2.02 -9.08
N GLU A 232 -4.00 -1.61 -8.47
CA GLU A 232 -2.84 -1.09 -9.19
C GLU A 232 -2.30 -2.11 -10.22
N ILE A 233 -2.22 -3.40 -9.84
CA ILE A 233 -1.80 -4.47 -10.74
C ILE A 233 -2.82 -4.66 -11.87
N PHE A 234 -4.10 -4.71 -11.56
CA PHE A 234 -5.16 -5.00 -12.53
C PHE A 234 -5.33 -3.88 -13.56
N GLU A 235 -5.42 -2.63 -13.11
CA GLU A 235 -5.57 -1.44 -13.98
C GLU A 235 -4.37 -1.22 -14.93
N ASN A 236 -3.20 -1.67 -14.53
CA ASN A 236 -1.97 -1.54 -15.33
C ASN A 236 -1.61 -2.81 -16.13
N ASN A 237 -2.55 -3.74 -16.34
CA ASN A 237 -2.31 -5.01 -17.01
C ASN A 237 -1.16 -5.83 -16.37
N GLY A 238 -0.99 -5.68 -15.06
CA GLY A 238 0.15 -6.24 -14.33
C GLY A 238 0.19 -7.78 -14.31
N LEU A 239 -0.95 -8.47 -14.49
CA LEU A 239 -0.99 -9.92 -14.64
C LEU A 239 -0.27 -10.34 -15.93
N GLU A 240 -0.62 -9.72 -17.07
CA GLU A 240 0.02 -10.00 -18.36
C GLU A 240 1.52 -9.68 -18.34
N ILE A 241 1.89 -8.55 -17.70
CA ILE A 241 3.30 -8.16 -17.54
C ILE A 241 4.04 -9.21 -16.72
N PHE A 242 3.44 -9.69 -15.63
CA PHE A 242 4.04 -10.70 -14.77
C PHE A 242 4.20 -12.04 -15.47
N ASP A 243 3.21 -12.48 -16.25
CA ASP A 243 3.28 -13.70 -17.05
C ASP A 243 4.37 -13.61 -18.11
N LYS A 244 4.49 -12.48 -18.81
CA LYS A 244 5.61 -12.24 -19.75
C LYS A 244 6.96 -12.30 -19.05
N LEU A 245 7.07 -11.66 -17.87
CA LEU A 245 8.29 -11.69 -17.08
C LEU A 245 8.68 -13.12 -16.66
N LEU A 246 7.71 -13.89 -16.12
CA LEU A 246 7.94 -15.28 -15.75
C LEU A 246 8.39 -16.12 -16.95
N ASN A 247 7.73 -15.98 -18.09
CA ASN A 247 8.09 -16.71 -19.31
C ASN A 247 9.53 -16.38 -19.77
N ILE A 248 9.95 -15.12 -19.64
CA ILE A 248 11.34 -14.71 -19.94
C ILE A 248 12.31 -15.37 -18.96
N LEU A 249 11.98 -15.41 -17.67
CA LEU A 249 12.87 -15.95 -16.64
C LEU A 249 13.01 -17.50 -16.71
N ILE A 250 11.98 -18.20 -17.17
CA ILE A 250 11.90 -19.66 -17.10
C ILE A 250 12.27 -20.32 -18.43
N SER A 251 12.00 -19.67 -19.56
CA SER A 251 12.28 -20.27 -20.88
C SER A 251 13.77 -20.38 -21.15
N ASP A 252 14.19 -21.50 -21.76
CA ASP A 252 15.59 -21.70 -22.23
C ASP A 252 15.73 -21.25 -23.70
N ASN A 253 15.52 -19.95 -23.93
CA ASN A 253 15.58 -19.39 -25.30
C ASN A 253 16.66 -18.31 -25.38
N GLU A 254 17.47 -18.33 -26.44
CA GLU A 254 18.54 -17.32 -26.65
C GLU A 254 18.02 -15.89 -26.79
N LYS A 255 16.74 -15.70 -27.15
CA LYS A 255 16.11 -14.38 -27.33
C LYS A 255 15.49 -13.79 -26.05
N GLN A 256 15.79 -14.33 -24.86
CA GLN A 256 15.19 -13.85 -23.59
C GLN A 256 15.52 -12.39 -23.32
N LEU A 257 16.75 -11.96 -23.60
CA LEU A 257 17.20 -10.58 -23.37
C LEU A 257 16.54 -9.60 -24.35
N GLU A 258 16.31 -10.01 -25.61
CA GLU A 258 15.57 -9.18 -26.57
C GLU A 258 14.13 -8.95 -26.08
N LYS A 259 13.43 -10.03 -25.71
CA LYS A 259 12.06 -9.95 -25.15
C LYS A 259 12.00 -9.11 -23.87
N PHE A 260 13.02 -9.20 -23.02
CA PHE A 260 13.08 -8.37 -21.83
C PHE A 260 13.31 -6.90 -22.15
N SER A 261 14.16 -6.60 -23.14
CA SER A 261 14.36 -5.23 -23.63
C SER A 261 13.06 -4.63 -24.20
N GLU A 262 12.29 -5.41 -24.96
CA GLU A 262 10.97 -5.01 -25.43
C GLU A 262 10.02 -4.74 -24.26
N LEU A 263 9.99 -5.61 -23.25
CA LEU A 263 9.18 -5.43 -22.04
C LEU A 263 9.57 -4.16 -21.28
N LEU A 264 10.85 -3.82 -21.17
CA LEU A 264 11.32 -2.60 -20.53
C LEU A 264 10.87 -1.32 -21.23
N LEU A 265 10.74 -1.34 -22.55
CA LEU A 265 10.33 -0.18 -23.34
C LEU A 265 8.81 0.05 -23.32
N PHE A 266 8.04 -0.97 -23.05
CA PHE A 266 6.58 -0.93 -23.11
C PHE A 266 5.98 -0.47 -21.78
N ARG A 267 5.60 0.80 -21.70
CA ARG A 267 5.13 1.41 -20.45
C ARG A 267 3.72 1.01 -19.99
N HIS A 268 2.94 0.34 -20.84
CA HIS A 268 1.51 0.10 -20.57
C HIS A 268 0.77 1.39 -20.11
N ASN A 269 -0.04 1.29 -19.06
CA ASN A 269 -0.83 2.41 -18.52
C ASN A 269 -0.11 3.27 -17.47
N PHE A 270 1.21 3.05 -17.24
CA PHE A 270 1.97 3.82 -16.25
C PHE A 270 2.25 5.24 -16.75
N GLU A 271 2.06 6.23 -15.88
CA GLU A 271 2.29 7.64 -16.21
C GLU A 271 3.76 7.93 -16.54
N THR A 272 4.68 7.32 -15.79
CA THR A 272 6.11 7.52 -15.96
C THR A 272 6.87 6.21 -16.13
N ALA A 273 7.99 6.25 -16.86
CA ALA A 273 8.91 5.11 -17.00
C ALA A 273 9.46 4.68 -15.63
N LYS A 274 9.69 5.62 -14.71
CA LYS A 274 10.20 5.33 -13.36
C LYS A 274 9.21 4.50 -12.54
N GLU A 275 7.92 4.78 -12.62
CA GLU A 275 6.87 4.00 -11.96
C GLU A 275 6.79 2.60 -12.55
N TYR A 276 6.81 2.49 -13.87
CA TYR A 276 6.82 1.21 -14.54
C TYR A 276 8.04 0.35 -14.17
N HIS A 277 9.24 0.92 -14.20
CA HIS A 277 10.45 0.19 -13.82
C HIS A 277 10.44 -0.22 -12.34
N LYS A 278 9.88 0.61 -11.45
CA LYS A 278 9.69 0.24 -10.03
C LYS A 278 8.70 -0.91 -9.89
N PHE A 279 7.61 -0.90 -10.65
CA PHE A 279 6.65 -2.00 -10.69
C PHE A 279 7.31 -3.29 -11.20
N LEU A 280 8.03 -3.24 -12.34
CA LEU A 280 8.76 -4.41 -12.87
C LEU A 280 9.76 -4.98 -11.87
N LEU A 281 10.47 -4.13 -11.14
CA LEU A 281 11.43 -4.55 -10.14
C LEU A 281 10.76 -5.27 -8.95
N ASP A 282 9.62 -4.75 -8.46
CA ASP A 282 8.81 -5.41 -7.45
C ASP A 282 8.35 -6.80 -7.92
N LYS A 283 7.91 -6.91 -9.18
CA LYS A 283 7.49 -8.19 -9.77
C LYS A 283 8.64 -9.14 -10.05
N LEU A 284 9.81 -8.63 -10.42
CA LEU A 284 11.02 -9.42 -10.58
C LEU A 284 11.47 -10.05 -9.24
N LEU A 285 11.52 -9.26 -8.17
CA LEU A 285 11.84 -9.75 -6.83
C LEU A 285 10.82 -10.81 -6.37
N TYR A 286 9.54 -10.57 -6.63
CA TYR A 286 8.50 -11.54 -6.31
C TYR A 286 8.64 -12.83 -7.12
N ALA A 287 8.95 -12.75 -8.42
CA ALA A 287 9.18 -13.90 -9.29
C ALA A 287 10.37 -14.77 -8.80
N VAL A 288 11.48 -14.13 -8.44
CA VAL A 288 12.66 -14.82 -7.88
C VAL A 288 12.32 -15.54 -6.57
N ALA A 289 11.59 -14.86 -5.67
CA ALA A 289 11.14 -15.46 -4.40
C ALA A 289 10.16 -16.64 -4.64
N LEU A 290 9.27 -16.50 -5.63
CA LEU A 290 8.30 -17.53 -6.00
C LEU A 290 8.99 -18.78 -6.58
N ILE A 291 9.95 -18.59 -7.50
CA ILE A 291 10.77 -19.67 -8.07
C ILE A 291 11.55 -20.37 -6.95
N SER A 292 12.24 -19.61 -6.09
CA SER A 292 12.96 -20.17 -4.94
C SER A 292 12.05 -21.02 -4.03
N LYS A 293 10.86 -20.50 -3.69
CA LYS A 293 9.89 -21.20 -2.86
C LYS A 293 9.37 -22.47 -3.52
N SER A 294 9.06 -22.46 -4.81
CA SER A 294 8.53 -23.63 -5.52
C SER A 294 9.57 -24.76 -5.59
N LEU A 295 10.84 -24.41 -5.79
CA LEU A 295 11.96 -25.36 -5.76
C LEU A 295 12.09 -26.04 -4.39
N VAL A 296 12.00 -25.27 -3.30
CA VAL A 296 12.11 -25.80 -1.92
C VAL A 296 10.90 -26.66 -1.55
N THR A 297 9.68 -26.17 -1.83
CA THR A 297 8.45 -26.82 -1.34
C THR A 297 7.94 -27.92 -2.25
N LYS A 298 8.47 -28.04 -3.48
CA LYS A 298 7.96 -28.91 -4.56
C LYS A 298 6.47 -28.70 -4.83
N LYS A 299 5.91 -27.54 -4.45
CA LYS A 299 4.52 -27.14 -4.70
C LYS A 299 4.51 -26.00 -5.71
N ASN A 300 3.80 -26.21 -6.81
CA ASN A 300 3.53 -25.15 -7.78
C ASN A 300 2.47 -24.20 -7.17
N SER A 301 2.72 -22.89 -7.25
CA SER A 301 1.69 -21.89 -7.00
C SER A 301 0.76 -21.78 -8.23
N SER A 302 -0.42 -21.18 -8.06
CA SER A 302 -1.34 -20.92 -9.17
C SER A 302 -0.72 -20.02 -10.26
N LEU A 303 0.31 -19.25 -9.90
CA LEU A 303 1.07 -18.37 -10.79
C LEU A 303 2.18 -19.08 -11.56
N LEU A 304 2.64 -20.22 -11.05
CA LEU A 304 3.68 -21.03 -11.67
C LEU A 304 3.04 -22.26 -12.32
N ASN A 305 2.59 -22.16 -13.57
CA ASN A 305 2.30 -23.30 -14.43
C ASN A 305 3.63 -24.02 -14.84
N LEU A 306 4.60 -24.04 -13.96
CA LEU A 306 5.89 -24.66 -14.16
C LEU A 306 5.73 -26.17 -14.05
N LYS A 307 5.80 -26.84 -15.19
CA LYS A 307 6.40 -28.17 -15.27
C LYS A 307 7.89 -28.04 -14.95
N LEU A 308 8.24 -27.81 -13.68
CA LEU A 308 9.56 -28.12 -13.20
C LEU A 308 9.72 -29.63 -13.46
N LYS A 309 10.65 -30.00 -14.33
CA LYS A 309 10.98 -31.40 -14.56
C LYS A 309 11.23 -32.02 -13.19
N ASN A 310 10.45 -33.05 -12.85
CA ASN A 310 10.41 -33.70 -11.53
C ASN A 310 11.70 -34.51 -11.17
N GLU A 311 12.86 -34.13 -11.68
CA GLU A 311 14.05 -35.00 -11.66
C GLU A 311 15.30 -34.36 -11.04
N THR A 312 15.18 -33.39 -10.13
CA THR A 312 16.38 -32.89 -9.45
C THR A 312 16.33 -33.15 -7.95
N ASN A 313 17.17 -34.06 -7.50
CA ASN A 313 17.32 -34.54 -6.11
C ASN A 313 18.33 -33.72 -5.27
N HIS A 314 18.56 -32.42 -5.53
CA HIS A 314 19.65 -31.72 -4.86
C HIS A 314 19.20 -30.48 -4.07
N ASN A 315 19.46 -30.49 -2.76
CA ASN A 315 19.29 -29.37 -1.85
C ASN A 315 20.21 -28.16 -2.16
N GLU A 316 21.23 -28.35 -3.01
CA GLU A 316 22.20 -27.32 -3.38
C GLU A 316 21.68 -26.33 -4.43
N GLU A 317 20.63 -26.68 -5.17
CA GLU A 317 20.07 -25.86 -6.27
C GLU A 317 19.23 -24.66 -5.80
N TYR A 318 18.80 -24.64 -4.52
CA TYR A 318 17.94 -23.58 -3.99
C TYR A 318 18.71 -22.35 -3.52
N PHE A 319 19.92 -22.55 -3.07
CA PHE A 319 20.78 -21.51 -2.54
C PHE A 319 21.03 -20.36 -3.54
N PRO A 320 21.26 -20.61 -4.84
CA PRO A 320 21.48 -19.53 -5.81
C PRO A 320 20.31 -18.54 -5.92
N TYR A 321 19.06 -18.98 -5.89
CA TYR A 321 17.90 -18.08 -6.01
C TYR A 321 17.64 -17.26 -4.75
N SER A 322 17.81 -17.83 -3.56
CA SER A 322 17.69 -17.08 -2.31
C SER A 322 18.80 -16.02 -2.20
N LEU A 323 20.02 -16.37 -2.59
CA LEU A 323 21.13 -15.43 -2.64
C LEU A 323 20.90 -14.34 -3.69
N LEU A 324 20.41 -14.68 -4.89
CA LEU A 324 20.03 -13.70 -5.92
C LEU A 324 19.01 -12.70 -5.43
N HIS A 325 17.97 -13.15 -4.71
CA HIS A 325 16.98 -12.25 -4.15
C HIS A 325 17.63 -11.23 -3.22
N SER A 326 18.53 -11.66 -2.34
CA SER A 326 19.26 -10.78 -1.43
C SER A 326 20.16 -9.78 -2.15
N ILE A 327 20.89 -10.25 -3.17
CA ILE A 327 21.78 -9.41 -3.99
C ILE A 327 20.97 -8.35 -4.75
N ILE A 328 19.83 -8.72 -5.37
CA ILE A 328 18.99 -7.77 -6.11
C ILE A 328 18.39 -6.73 -5.14
N LEU A 329 18.00 -7.13 -3.92
CA LEU A 329 17.54 -6.20 -2.90
C LEU A 329 18.63 -5.23 -2.45
N GLU A 330 19.85 -5.69 -2.27
CA GLU A 330 20.99 -4.84 -1.92
C GLU A 330 21.33 -3.87 -3.05
N ASP A 331 21.41 -4.35 -4.29
CA ASP A 331 21.60 -3.53 -5.48
C ASP A 331 20.52 -2.44 -5.59
N LEU A 332 19.25 -2.79 -5.31
CA LEU A 332 18.14 -1.84 -5.30
C LEU A 332 18.34 -0.74 -4.24
N ASN A 333 18.68 -1.14 -3.03
CA ASN A 333 18.90 -0.16 -1.95
C ASN A 333 20.04 0.79 -2.30
N ASN A 334 21.12 0.28 -2.85
CA ASN A 334 22.26 1.07 -3.30
C ASN A 334 21.88 1.99 -4.47
N ALA A 335 21.14 1.48 -5.46
CA ALA A 335 20.67 2.25 -6.62
C ALA A 335 19.76 3.42 -6.22
N LEU A 336 18.88 3.21 -5.24
CA LEU A 336 18.01 4.26 -4.72
C LEU A 336 18.77 5.36 -3.98
N LEU A 337 19.84 5.00 -3.25
CA LEU A 337 20.69 5.96 -2.54
C LEU A 337 21.45 6.89 -3.49
N VAL A 338 21.90 6.38 -4.64
CA VAL A 338 22.71 7.15 -5.60
C VAL A 338 21.93 7.59 -6.85
N ASN A 339 20.60 7.46 -6.85
CA ASN A 339 19.73 7.80 -7.98
C ASN A 339 20.11 7.14 -9.32
N LEU A 340 20.54 5.88 -9.29
CA LEU A 340 20.85 5.12 -10.50
C LEU A 340 19.59 4.88 -11.35
N ASN A 341 19.80 4.64 -12.64
CA ASN A 341 18.73 4.31 -13.57
C ASN A 341 18.17 2.91 -13.27
N LEU A 342 16.89 2.83 -12.96
CA LEU A 342 16.22 1.56 -12.64
C LEU A 342 16.16 0.59 -13.83
N SER A 343 16.21 1.07 -15.10
CA SER A 343 16.26 0.20 -16.26
C SER A 343 17.53 -0.63 -16.31
N ASP A 344 18.67 -0.02 -15.99
CA ASP A 344 19.98 -0.69 -16.01
C ASP A 344 20.07 -1.71 -14.87
N LEU A 345 19.51 -1.37 -13.70
CA LEU A 345 19.39 -2.29 -12.57
C LEU A 345 18.53 -3.51 -12.95
N LEU A 346 17.38 -3.29 -13.57
CA LEU A 346 16.49 -4.36 -14.03
C LEU A 346 17.18 -5.28 -15.02
N PHE A 347 17.86 -4.70 -16.02
CA PHE A 347 18.56 -5.45 -17.05
C PHE A 347 19.69 -6.31 -16.45
N THR A 348 20.51 -5.73 -15.57
CA THR A 348 21.59 -6.46 -14.89
C THR A 348 21.06 -7.54 -13.95
N SER A 349 19.92 -7.31 -13.27
CA SER A 349 19.28 -8.30 -12.42
C SER A 349 18.77 -9.50 -13.22
N VAL A 350 18.12 -9.27 -14.36
CA VAL A 350 17.65 -10.35 -15.24
C VAL A 350 18.84 -11.12 -15.82
N LEU A 351 19.93 -10.45 -16.22
CA LEU A 351 21.15 -11.12 -16.65
C LEU A 351 21.73 -12.06 -15.59
N LYS A 352 21.75 -11.63 -14.31
CA LYS A 352 22.19 -12.47 -13.18
C LYS A 352 21.30 -13.72 -13.04
N ILE A 353 19.97 -13.55 -13.13
CA ILE A 353 19.02 -14.65 -13.03
C ILE A 353 19.19 -15.65 -14.16
N LEU A 354 19.28 -15.17 -15.42
CA LEU A 354 19.45 -16.04 -16.59
C LEU A 354 20.78 -16.81 -16.58
N LYS A 355 21.85 -16.23 -16.03
CA LYS A 355 23.12 -16.93 -15.83
C LYS A 355 23.00 -18.10 -14.85
N VAL A 356 22.26 -17.88 -13.74
CA VAL A 356 22.00 -18.94 -12.75
C VAL A 356 21.14 -20.04 -13.38
N ASN A 357 20.09 -19.68 -14.13
CA ASN A 357 19.23 -20.65 -14.81
C ASN A 357 20.02 -21.55 -15.77
N LYS A 358 20.92 -20.97 -16.59
CA LYS A 358 21.77 -21.74 -17.51
C LYS A 358 22.68 -22.75 -16.80
N ASN A 359 23.09 -22.44 -15.58
CA ASN A 359 23.92 -23.34 -14.79
C ASN A 359 23.10 -24.46 -14.11
N ILE A 360 21.83 -24.19 -13.76
CA ILE A 360 20.93 -25.15 -13.09
C ILE A 360 20.22 -26.06 -14.12
N LEU A 361 19.87 -25.53 -15.32
CA LEU A 361 19.15 -26.28 -16.36
C LEU A 361 20.08 -27.10 -17.29
N LYS A 362 21.39 -27.00 -17.12
CA LYS A 362 22.39 -27.75 -17.91
C LYS A 362 22.83 -29.07 -17.27
N VAL A 363 22.23 -29.50 -16.19
CA VAL A 363 22.50 -30.78 -15.55
C VAL A 363 21.44 -31.83 -15.89
#